data_6a561ce923a92898aaf5b84da922e98c
#
_entry.id   6a561ce923a92898aaf5b84da922e98c
#
_cell.length_a   1.000
_cell.length_b   1.000
_cell.length_c   1.000
_cell.angle_alpha   90.00
_cell.angle_beta   90.00
_cell.angle_gamma   90.00
#
_symmetry.space_group_name_H-M   'P 1'
#
loop_
_entity.id
_entity.type
_entity.pdbx_description
1 polymer ?
#
loop_
_entity_poly.entity_id
_entity_poly.type
_entity_poly.pdbx_seq_one_letter_code
_entity_poly.pdbx_strand_id
1 'polypeptide(L)'
;AVDLAVEGHQVVVVSSGDSGVYGMAGLVLELANKVPAEKRPSVDIVPGLSAVNVAASVLGAPLMHDFAVISLSDLMTPWDLIKKRADLCAQGDMVISLYNPRSKKRVTHLDEVREIVLKYRDPKTPVGIVQKAGRPGQHMVISDLENFTNEEVDMQTLVIIGNSQTYVENGRMITPRGYKL
;
A
#
# COMPACT_ATOMS: atom_id res chain seq x y z
N ALA A 1 -24.45 -4.40 10.01
CA ALA A 1 -24.51 -2.98 9.61
C ALA A 1 -25.59 -2.74 8.56
N VAL A 2 -25.51 -3.42 7.40
CA VAL A 2 -26.48 -3.22 6.29
C VAL A 2 -27.91 -3.53 6.74
N ASP A 3 -28.16 -4.60 7.48
CA ASP A 3 -29.50 -4.98 7.97
C ASP A 3 -30.10 -3.88 8.85
N LEU A 4 -29.33 -3.33 9.77
CA LEU A 4 -29.77 -2.19 10.62
C LEU A 4 -30.10 -0.94 9.78
N ALA A 5 -29.34 -0.68 8.71
CA ALA A 5 -29.65 0.44 7.82
C ALA A 5 -30.95 0.21 7.02
N VAL A 6 -31.24 -1.03 6.62
CA VAL A 6 -32.53 -1.42 6.02
C VAL A 6 -33.70 -1.22 6.98
N GLU A 7 -33.48 -1.40 8.28
CA GLU A 7 -34.46 -1.15 9.34
C GLU A 7 -34.65 0.36 9.65
N GLY A 8 -33.92 1.24 8.95
CA GLY A 8 -34.05 2.70 9.09
C GLY A 8 -33.08 3.34 10.09
N HIS A 9 -32.11 2.58 10.61
CA HIS A 9 -31.08 3.14 11.50
C HIS A 9 -30.01 3.89 10.72
N GLN A 10 -29.47 4.96 11.31
CA GLN A 10 -28.24 5.58 10.84
C GLN A 10 -27.05 4.77 11.33
N VAL A 11 -26.27 4.20 10.39
CA VAL A 11 -25.18 3.28 10.70
C VAL A 11 -23.86 3.83 10.16
N VAL A 12 -22.81 3.80 10.97
CA VAL A 12 -21.45 4.18 10.56
C VAL A 12 -20.54 2.94 10.63
N VAL A 13 -19.82 2.68 9.54
CA VAL A 13 -18.75 1.67 9.51
C VAL A 13 -17.41 2.39 9.52
N VAL A 14 -16.62 2.17 10.56
CA VAL A 14 -15.32 2.83 10.75
C VAL A 14 -14.20 1.90 10.27
N SER A 15 -13.32 2.42 9.43
CA SER A 15 -12.12 1.75 8.94
C SER A 15 -10.87 2.57 9.28
N SER A 16 -9.75 1.92 9.55
CA SER A 16 -8.49 2.62 9.71
C SER A 16 -7.89 3.02 8.36
N GLY A 17 -7.27 4.19 8.27
CA GLY A 17 -6.73 4.70 7.03
C GLY A 17 -7.81 5.25 6.10
N ASP A 18 -7.78 4.88 4.84
CA ASP A 18 -8.84 5.17 3.87
C ASP A 18 -9.77 3.97 3.70
N SER A 19 -11.08 4.21 3.73
CA SER A 19 -12.08 3.15 3.65
C SER A 19 -12.13 2.44 2.29
N GLY A 20 -11.65 3.08 1.23
CA GLY A 20 -11.59 2.55 -0.14
C GLY A 20 -10.25 1.89 -0.51
N VAL A 21 -9.17 2.15 0.25
CA VAL A 21 -7.84 1.56 -0.01
C VAL A 21 -7.62 0.34 0.89
N TYR A 22 -7.92 -0.85 0.39
CA TYR A 22 -7.92 -2.12 1.16
C TYR A 22 -8.77 -2.07 2.44
N GLY A 23 -9.77 -1.19 2.46
CA GLY A 23 -10.71 -0.98 3.57
C GLY A 23 -12.06 -1.66 3.33
N MET A 24 -13.05 -1.25 4.11
CA MET A 24 -14.37 -1.90 4.14
C MET A 24 -15.38 -1.34 3.15
N ALA A 25 -15.12 -0.21 2.48
CA ALA A 25 -16.11 0.48 1.64
C ALA A 25 -16.64 -0.42 0.51
N GLY A 26 -15.75 -1.12 -0.20
CA GLY A 26 -16.17 -2.03 -1.28
C GLY A 26 -17.10 -3.13 -0.79
N LEU A 27 -16.78 -3.78 0.33
CA LEU A 27 -17.61 -4.84 0.91
C LEU A 27 -18.98 -4.32 1.36
N VAL A 28 -19.04 -3.12 1.96
CA VAL A 28 -20.31 -2.49 2.35
C VAL A 28 -21.19 -2.24 1.12
N LEU A 29 -20.62 -1.69 0.05
CA LEU A 29 -21.34 -1.45 -1.21
C LEU A 29 -21.84 -2.75 -1.85
N GLU A 30 -20.99 -3.80 -1.89
CA GLU A 30 -21.38 -5.10 -2.42
C GLU A 30 -22.56 -5.72 -1.64
N LEU A 31 -22.53 -5.61 -0.31
CA LEU A 31 -23.62 -6.11 0.54
C LEU A 31 -24.89 -5.27 0.39
N ALA A 32 -24.78 -3.94 0.34
CA ALA A 32 -25.91 -3.06 0.12
C ALA A 32 -26.57 -3.32 -1.25
N ASN A 33 -25.79 -3.62 -2.29
CA ASN A 33 -26.30 -3.94 -3.62
C ASN A 33 -27.09 -5.27 -3.70
N LYS A 34 -26.95 -6.16 -2.71
CA LYS A 34 -27.77 -7.38 -2.60
C LYS A 34 -29.18 -7.12 -2.05
N VAL A 35 -29.39 -5.94 -1.46
CA VAL A 35 -30.72 -5.54 -0.96
C VAL A 35 -31.59 -5.09 -2.14
N PRO A 36 -32.88 -5.50 -2.20
CA PRO A 36 -33.84 -5.04 -3.23
C PRO A 36 -33.83 -3.51 -3.32
N ALA A 37 -33.95 -2.97 -4.53
CA ALA A 37 -33.76 -1.54 -4.81
C ALA A 37 -34.65 -0.62 -3.96
N GLU A 38 -35.90 -1.05 -3.70
CA GLU A 38 -36.90 -0.30 -2.92
C GLU A 38 -36.57 -0.23 -1.40
N LYS A 39 -35.68 -1.07 -0.91
CA LYS A 39 -35.25 -1.13 0.50
C LYS A 39 -33.75 -0.82 0.70
N ARG A 40 -33.03 -0.57 -0.42
CA ARG A 40 -31.60 -0.38 -0.39
C ARG A 40 -31.23 0.91 0.34
N PRO A 41 -30.39 0.86 1.40
CA PRO A 41 -29.94 2.06 2.05
C PRO A 41 -28.98 2.85 1.15
N SER A 42 -28.97 4.17 1.27
CA SER A 42 -27.92 5.01 0.70
C SER A 42 -26.61 4.76 1.44
N VAL A 43 -25.49 4.79 0.72
CA VAL A 43 -24.16 4.59 1.30
C VAL A 43 -23.25 5.74 0.85
N ASP A 44 -22.80 6.54 1.80
CA ASP A 44 -21.82 7.61 1.58
C ASP A 44 -20.44 7.15 2.03
N ILE A 45 -19.43 7.36 1.18
CA ILE A 45 -18.06 7.02 1.47
C ILE A 45 -17.29 8.29 1.83
N VAL A 46 -16.77 8.33 3.06
CA VAL A 46 -15.92 9.42 3.52
C VAL A 46 -14.46 9.01 3.33
N PRO A 47 -13.67 9.79 2.56
CA PRO A 47 -12.25 9.48 2.36
C PRO A 47 -11.44 9.69 3.63
N GLY A 48 -10.35 8.94 3.76
CA GLY A 48 -9.40 9.05 4.85
C GLY A 48 -7.95 9.16 4.35
N LEU A 49 -7.00 9.15 5.27
CA LEU A 49 -5.58 9.12 4.94
C LEU A 49 -5.10 7.67 4.83
N SER A 50 -4.83 7.23 3.61
CA SER A 50 -4.29 5.88 3.39
C SER A 50 -2.88 5.75 3.96
N ALA A 51 -2.49 4.55 4.38
CA ALA A 51 -1.17 4.29 4.95
C ALA A 51 -0.04 4.65 3.97
N VAL A 52 -0.25 4.53 2.66
CA VAL A 52 0.76 4.90 1.65
C VAL A 52 1.06 6.40 1.69
N ASN A 53 0.04 7.26 1.84
CA ASN A 53 0.25 8.71 1.90
C ASN A 53 0.98 9.12 3.19
N VAL A 54 0.60 8.50 4.31
CA VAL A 54 1.26 8.77 5.60
C VAL A 54 2.70 8.29 5.58
N ALA A 55 2.96 7.07 5.10
CA ALA A 55 4.33 6.55 4.98
C ALA A 55 5.19 7.40 4.05
N ALA A 56 4.65 7.84 2.91
CA ALA A 56 5.36 8.72 1.98
C ALA A 56 5.75 10.04 2.65
N SER A 57 4.85 10.66 3.42
CA SER A 57 5.15 11.91 4.14
C SER A 57 6.24 11.74 5.22
N VAL A 58 6.29 10.58 5.86
CA VAL A 58 7.34 10.24 6.83
C VAL A 58 8.70 10.09 6.15
N LEU A 59 8.73 9.42 4.99
CA LEU A 59 9.95 9.20 4.21
C LEU A 59 10.45 10.46 3.48
N GLY A 60 9.56 11.38 3.12
CA GLY A 60 9.88 12.57 2.33
C GLY A 60 8.88 12.78 1.19
N ALA A 61 9.32 12.61 -0.06
CA ALA A 61 8.48 12.76 -1.26
C ALA A 61 8.73 11.64 -2.29
N PRO A 62 8.58 10.35 -1.90
CA PRO A 62 8.85 9.23 -2.82
C PRO A 62 7.77 9.05 -3.89
N LEU A 63 6.58 9.63 -3.73
CA LEU A 63 5.42 9.44 -4.61
C LEU A 63 5.16 10.63 -5.56
N MET A 64 6.17 11.42 -5.85
CA MET A 64 6.06 12.59 -6.75
C MET A 64 5.92 12.19 -8.24
N HIS A 65 6.18 10.94 -8.59
CA HIS A 65 6.02 10.38 -9.93
C HIS A 65 4.97 9.26 -9.91
N ASP A 66 4.76 8.59 -11.06
CA ASP A 66 3.79 7.49 -11.16
C ASP A 66 4.12 6.36 -10.18
N PHE A 67 3.13 5.89 -9.48
CA PHE A 67 3.29 4.84 -8.48
C PHE A 67 2.15 3.82 -8.51
N ALA A 68 2.46 2.63 -8.08
CA ALA A 68 1.51 1.53 -7.90
C ALA A 68 1.39 1.15 -6.43
N VAL A 69 0.18 0.71 -6.03
CA VAL A 69 -0.10 0.16 -4.72
C VAL A 69 -0.47 -1.30 -4.88
N ILE A 70 0.29 -2.20 -4.25
CA ILE A 70 0.12 -3.65 -4.35
C ILE A 70 0.03 -4.26 -2.95
N SER A 71 -1.01 -5.04 -2.70
CA SER A 71 -1.09 -5.87 -1.49
C SER A 71 -0.44 -7.23 -1.75
N LEU A 72 0.47 -7.65 -0.87
CA LEU A 72 1.06 -8.98 -0.91
C LEU A 72 0.19 -10.05 -0.22
N SER A 73 -1.04 -9.69 0.16
CA SER A 73 -2.00 -10.66 0.71
C SER A 73 -2.54 -11.56 -0.39
N ASP A 74 -2.23 -12.84 -0.31
CA ASP A 74 -2.65 -13.91 -1.23
C ASP A 74 -3.95 -14.60 -0.81
N LEU A 75 -4.68 -14.04 0.17
CA LEU A 75 -5.94 -14.62 0.67
C LEU A 75 -7.08 -14.56 -0.37
N MET A 76 -7.17 -13.46 -1.11
CA MET A 76 -8.24 -13.22 -2.08
C MET A 76 -7.72 -13.06 -3.51
N THR A 77 -6.41 -13.00 -3.69
CA THR A 77 -5.76 -12.81 -4.99
C THR A 77 -4.68 -13.87 -5.16
N PRO A 78 -4.66 -14.65 -6.27
CA PRO A 78 -3.62 -15.64 -6.50
C PRO A 78 -2.22 -15.01 -6.50
N TRP A 79 -1.27 -15.67 -5.85
CA TRP A 79 0.10 -15.18 -5.70
C TRP A 79 0.78 -14.87 -7.05
N ASP A 80 0.59 -15.74 -8.04
CA ASP A 80 1.16 -15.51 -9.39
C ASP A 80 0.65 -14.23 -10.05
N LEU A 81 -0.60 -13.83 -9.79
CA LEU A 81 -1.13 -12.56 -10.27
C LEU A 81 -0.50 -11.37 -9.54
N ILE A 82 -0.23 -11.51 -8.25
CA ILE A 82 0.46 -10.47 -7.46
C ILE A 82 1.89 -10.29 -7.99
N LYS A 83 2.62 -11.40 -8.21
CA LYS A 83 3.97 -11.38 -8.81
C LYS A 83 3.97 -10.72 -10.19
N LYS A 84 3.02 -11.08 -11.05
CA LYS A 84 2.88 -10.46 -12.38
C LYS A 84 2.66 -8.95 -12.30
N ARG A 85 1.86 -8.46 -11.34
CA ARG A 85 1.65 -7.03 -11.13
C ARG A 85 2.93 -6.34 -10.69
N ALA A 86 3.67 -6.93 -9.75
CA ALA A 86 4.97 -6.41 -9.31
C ALA A 86 5.98 -6.34 -10.47
N ASP A 87 6.05 -7.38 -11.30
CA ASP A 87 6.91 -7.45 -12.47
C ASP A 87 6.60 -6.34 -13.49
N LEU A 88 5.34 -6.17 -13.87
CA LEU A 88 4.90 -5.12 -14.80
C LEU A 88 5.15 -3.71 -14.27
N CYS A 89 4.91 -3.47 -12.98
CA CYS A 89 5.20 -2.17 -12.36
C CYS A 89 6.70 -1.89 -12.30
N ALA A 90 7.51 -2.91 -12.04
CA ALA A 90 8.96 -2.78 -12.04
C ALA A 90 9.50 -2.52 -13.45
N GLN A 91 9.00 -3.21 -14.46
CA GLN A 91 9.34 -3.01 -15.87
C GLN A 91 8.94 -1.60 -16.35
N GLY A 92 7.79 -1.09 -15.89
CA GLY A 92 7.31 0.27 -16.19
C GLY A 92 7.98 1.38 -15.38
N ASP A 93 9.00 1.07 -14.60
CA ASP A 93 9.74 2.00 -13.73
C ASP A 93 8.85 2.81 -12.77
N MET A 94 7.75 2.24 -12.29
CA MET A 94 6.86 2.87 -11.31
C MET A 94 7.43 2.75 -9.90
N VAL A 95 7.23 3.74 -9.05
CA VAL A 95 7.40 3.56 -7.60
C VAL A 95 6.39 2.51 -7.11
N ILE A 96 6.83 1.54 -6.30
CA ILE A 96 5.97 0.43 -5.87
C ILE A 96 5.76 0.47 -4.35
N SER A 97 4.51 0.63 -3.94
CA SER A 97 4.11 0.63 -2.53
C SER A 97 3.47 -0.70 -2.17
N LEU A 98 4.05 -1.43 -1.21
CA LEU A 98 3.64 -2.77 -0.81
C LEU A 98 2.90 -2.74 0.52
N TYR A 99 1.63 -3.16 0.49
CA TYR A 99 0.79 -3.42 1.66
C TYR A 99 0.89 -4.88 2.09
N ASN A 100 0.67 -5.15 3.39
CA ASN A 100 0.68 -6.49 3.95
C ASN A 100 1.98 -7.27 3.61
N PRO A 101 3.17 -6.67 3.74
CA PRO A 101 4.40 -7.21 3.16
C PRO A 101 4.82 -8.53 3.80
N ARG A 102 4.53 -8.77 5.07
CA ARG A 102 4.88 -10.00 5.78
C ARG A 102 3.82 -10.40 6.81
N SER A 103 3.64 -11.70 7.03
CA SER A 103 2.81 -12.24 8.10
C SER A 103 3.40 -13.57 8.61
N LYS A 104 2.81 -14.16 9.66
CA LYS A 104 3.25 -15.48 10.18
C LYS A 104 3.23 -16.59 9.11
N LYS A 105 2.37 -16.48 8.10
CA LYS A 105 2.25 -17.46 7.00
C LYS A 105 2.96 -17.03 5.71
N ARG A 106 3.13 -15.72 5.48
CA ARG A 106 3.77 -15.14 4.31
C ARG A 106 5.16 -14.65 4.67
N VAL A 107 6.13 -15.54 4.66
CA VAL A 107 7.52 -15.24 5.05
C VAL A 107 8.42 -14.96 3.85
N THR A 108 8.12 -15.53 2.66
CA THR A 108 8.96 -15.44 1.44
C THR A 108 8.48 -14.40 0.43
N HIS A 109 7.23 -13.95 0.52
CA HIS A 109 6.58 -13.09 -0.49
C HIS A 109 7.37 -11.80 -0.77
N LEU A 110 7.90 -11.19 0.28
CA LEU A 110 8.67 -9.95 0.15
C LEU A 110 10.00 -10.20 -0.56
N ASP A 111 10.67 -11.32 -0.27
CA ASP A 111 11.92 -11.72 -0.93
C ASP A 111 11.68 -12.04 -2.42
N GLU A 112 10.59 -12.73 -2.75
CA GLU A 112 10.22 -13.01 -4.14
C GLU A 112 9.95 -11.72 -4.93
N VAL A 113 9.28 -10.73 -4.32
CA VAL A 113 9.07 -9.42 -4.96
C VAL A 113 10.39 -8.68 -5.14
N ARG A 114 11.30 -8.73 -4.15
CA ARG A 114 12.66 -8.18 -4.30
C ARG A 114 13.36 -8.74 -5.52
N GLU A 115 13.39 -10.07 -5.68
CA GLU A 115 14.03 -10.74 -6.82
C GLU A 115 13.39 -10.34 -8.17
N ILE A 116 12.09 -10.12 -8.19
CA ILE A 116 11.39 -9.63 -9.37
C ILE A 116 11.85 -8.21 -9.73
N VAL A 117 11.89 -7.31 -8.77
CA VAL A 117 12.24 -5.90 -9.00
C VAL A 117 13.72 -5.74 -9.35
N LEU A 118 14.61 -6.55 -8.77
CA LEU A 118 16.06 -6.57 -9.08
C LEU A 118 16.37 -6.89 -10.54
N LYS A 119 15.46 -7.48 -11.31
CA LYS A 119 15.64 -7.69 -12.76
C LYS A 119 15.68 -6.39 -13.56
N TYR A 120 15.11 -5.31 -13.02
CA TYR A 120 14.86 -4.05 -13.72
C TYR A 120 15.52 -2.84 -13.06
N ARG A 121 15.98 -2.97 -11.83
CA ARG A 121 16.48 -1.85 -11.02
C ARG A 121 17.82 -2.14 -10.39
N ASP A 122 18.55 -1.06 -10.17
CA ASP A 122 19.81 -1.10 -9.45
C ASP A 122 19.60 -1.65 -8.02
N PRO A 123 20.45 -2.58 -7.54
CA PRO A 123 20.41 -3.05 -6.16
C PRO A 123 20.46 -1.93 -5.10
N LYS A 124 21.02 -0.78 -5.45
CA LYS A 124 21.08 0.41 -4.58
C LYS A 124 19.86 1.33 -4.67
N THR A 125 18.85 0.96 -5.47
CA THR A 125 17.58 1.71 -5.49
C THR A 125 17.03 1.88 -4.08
N PRO A 126 16.70 3.10 -3.63
CA PRO A 126 16.20 3.34 -2.28
C PRO A 126 14.87 2.62 -2.01
N VAL A 127 14.77 2.04 -0.82
CA VAL A 127 13.56 1.43 -0.30
C VAL A 127 13.23 1.99 1.07
N GLY A 128 12.07 2.61 1.19
CA GLY A 128 11.55 3.13 2.46
C GLY A 128 10.65 2.12 3.15
N ILE A 129 10.87 1.91 4.45
CA ILE A 129 10.11 0.99 5.30
C ILE A 129 9.53 1.81 6.44
N VAL A 130 8.21 1.82 6.59
CA VAL A 130 7.53 2.56 7.64
C VAL A 130 6.59 1.64 8.39
N GLN A 131 6.90 1.40 9.65
CA GLN A 131 6.04 0.66 10.58
C GLN A 131 5.08 1.61 11.28
N LYS A 132 3.83 1.22 11.47
CA LYS A 132 2.81 1.95 12.21
C LYS A 132 2.70 3.42 11.79
N ALA A 133 2.75 3.69 10.47
CA ALA A 133 2.69 5.04 9.91
C ALA A 133 1.53 5.86 10.50
N GLY A 134 1.86 7.03 11.09
CA GLY A 134 0.88 7.94 11.74
C GLY A 134 0.32 7.43 13.07
N ARG A 135 0.94 6.45 13.72
CA ARG A 135 0.46 5.85 14.98
C ARG A 135 1.55 5.85 16.06
N PRO A 136 1.17 5.70 17.34
CA PRO A 136 2.14 5.51 18.41
C PRO A 136 3.09 4.33 18.12
N GLY A 137 4.38 4.56 18.30
CA GLY A 137 5.42 3.60 17.96
C GLY A 137 5.78 3.57 16.47
N GLN A 138 5.47 4.64 15.71
CA GLN A 138 5.96 4.80 14.35
C GLN A 138 7.48 4.70 14.29
N HIS A 139 7.97 3.87 13.38
CA HIS A 139 9.38 3.73 13.08
C HIS A 139 9.60 3.74 11.57
N MET A 140 10.70 4.34 11.11
CA MET A 140 11.06 4.32 9.69
C MET A 140 12.53 3.97 9.49
N VAL A 141 12.80 3.25 8.39
CA VAL A 141 14.14 2.96 7.88
C VAL A 141 14.16 3.26 6.39
N ILE A 142 15.26 3.83 5.89
CA ILE A 142 15.56 3.89 4.46
C ILE A 142 16.72 2.92 4.21
N SER A 143 16.45 1.89 3.44
CA SER A 143 17.39 0.85 3.03
C SER A 143 17.57 0.89 1.50
N ASP A 144 18.17 -0.12 0.92
CA ASP A 144 18.26 -0.32 -0.53
C ASP A 144 17.55 -1.61 -0.98
N LEU A 145 17.36 -1.76 -2.29
CA LEU A 145 16.62 -2.88 -2.87
C LEU A 145 17.29 -4.24 -2.59
N GLU A 146 18.62 -4.28 -2.46
CA GLU A 146 19.36 -5.49 -2.17
C GLU A 146 19.12 -5.99 -0.74
N ASN A 147 18.99 -5.07 0.24
CA ASN A 147 19.09 -5.38 1.65
C ASN A 147 17.78 -5.21 2.45
N PHE A 148 16.77 -4.51 1.92
CA PHE A 148 15.58 -4.09 2.68
C PHE A 148 14.79 -5.25 3.31
N THR A 149 14.89 -6.46 2.77
CA THR A 149 14.20 -7.62 3.34
C THR A 149 14.82 -8.14 4.63
N ASN A 150 16.03 -7.65 4.98
CA ASN A 150 16.68 -7.93 6.26
C ASN A 150 16.14 -7.05 7.40
N GLU A 151 15.42 -5.99 7.06
CA GLU A 151 14.81 -5.10 8.05
C GLU A 151 13.59 -5.74 8.70
N GLU A 152 13.23 -5.25 9.89
CA GLU A 152 12.04 -5.71 10.58
C GLU A 152 10.78 -5.27 9.85
N VAL A 153 10.00 -6.23 9.36
CA VAL A 153 8.78 -6.00 8.59
C VAL A 153 7.66 -6.89 9.12
N ASP A 154 6.53 -6.28 9.42
CA ASP A 154 5.31 -6.96 9.92
C ASP A 154 4.05 -6.55 9.13
N MET A 155 2.87 -6.94 9.63
CA MET A 155 1.57 -6.61 9.02
C MET A 155 1.20 -5.11 9.12
N GLN A 156 1.86 -4.35 9.99
CA GLN A 156 1.63 -2.90 10.17
C GLN A 156 2.67 -2.06 9.46
N THR A 157 3.46 -2.70 8.60
CA THR A 157 4.52 -2.08 7.81
C THR A 157 4.03 -1.76 6.41
N LEU A 158 4.43 -0.60 5.89
CA LEU A 158 4.38 -0.25 4.48
C LEU A 158 5.81 -0.17 3.92
N VAL A 159 6.02 -0.78 2.77
CA VAL A 159 7.30 -0.70 2.05
C VAL A 159 7.09 0.10 0.76
N ILE A 160 7.96 1.08 0.51
CA ILE A 160 7.96 1.87 -0.73
C ILE A 160 9.29 1.66 -1.45
N ILE A 161 9.25 0.98 -2.59
CA ILE A 161 10.41 0.76 -3.45
C ILE A 161 10.47 1.91 -4.46
N GLY A 162 11.57 2.65 -4.47
CA GLY A 162 11.80 3.75 -5.40
C GLY A 162 11.86 3.29 -6.86
N ASN A 163 11.86 4.23 -7.80
CA ASN A 163 12.14 3.98 -9.22
C ASN A 163 13.61 4.28 -9.57
N SER A 164 13.97 4.22 -10.85
CA SER A 164 15.34 4.47 -11.33
C SER A 164 15.88 5.86 -11.01
N GLN A 165 15.01 6.84 -10.72
CA GLN A 165 15.38 8.22 -10.42
C GLN A 165 15.30 8.56 -8.93
N THR A 166 14.81 7.62 -8.10
CA THR A 166 14.68 7.85 -6.66
C THR A 166 16.05 7.94 -6.01
N TYR A 167 16.22 8.94 -5.15
CA TYR A 167 17.44 9.14 -4.38
C TYR A 167 17.14 9.50 -2.92
N VAL A 168 18.18 9.47 -2.10
CA VAL A 168 18.12 9.87 -0.68
C VAL A 168 19.01 11.08 -0.47
N GLU A 169 18.45 12.13 0.09
CA GLU A 169 19.17 13.32 0.47
C GLU A 169 18.71 13.83 1.83
N ASN A 170 19.64 14.18 2.70
CA ASN A 170 19.36 14.65 4.06
C ASN A 170 18.39 13.74 4.83
N GLY A 171 18.51 12.41 4.67
CA GLY A 171 17.65 11.44 5.32
C GLY A 171 16.20 11.39 4.76
N ARG A 172 15.96 11.97 3.59
CA ARG A 172 14.68 11.95 2.89
C ARG A 172 14.77 11.18 1.59
N MET A 173 13.76 10.36 1.33
CA MET A 173 13.58 9.64 0.06
C MET A 173 12.78 10.51 -0.90
N ILE A 174 13.33 10.77 -2.09
CA ILE A 174 12.75 11.67 -3.08
C ILE A 174 12.71 10.98 -4.44
N THR A 175 11.56 11.00 -5.09
CA THR A 175 11.41 10.63 -6.51
C THR A 175 11.11 11.90 -7.30
N PRO A 176 12.04 12.44 -8.13
CA PRO A 176 11.86 13.73 -8.79
C PRO A 176 10.78 13.66 -9.87
N ARG A 177 10.02 14.74 -10.04
CA ARG A 177 9.02 14.88 -11.09
C ARG A 177 9.62 15.30 -12.44
N GLY A 178 10.91 15.66 -12.46
CA GLY A 178 11.59 16.13 -13.67
C GLY A 178 11.55 17.65 -13.89
N TYR A 179 11.28 18.43 -12.84
CA TYR A 179 11.42 19.89 -12.91
C TYR A 179 12.89 20.26 -13.15
N LYS A 180 13.13 21.24 -14.05
CA LYS A 180 14.43 21.88 -14.19
C LYS A 180 14.54 22.94 -13.10
N LEU A 181 15.35 22.65 -12.10
CA LEU A 181 15.63 23.55 -10.98
C LEU A 181 16.90 24.36 -11.26
#